data_d11a05ccb4046b519bb36e2f04633ab4
#
_entry.id   d11a05ccb4046b519bb36e2f04633ab4
#
_cell.length_a   1.000
_cell.length_b   1.000
_cell.length_c   1.000
_cell.angle_alpha   90.00
_cell.angle_beta   90.00
_cell.angle_gamma   90.00
#
_symmetry.space_group_name_H-M   'P 1'
#
loop_
_entity.id
_entity.type
_entity.pdbx_description
1 polymer ?
#
loop_
_entity_poly.entity_id
_entity_poly.type
_entity_poly.pdbx_seq_one_letter_code
_entity_poly.pdbx_strand_id
1 'polypeptide(L)'
;LLGATGSIGMSTLAVVEEQKIPVVFATAHKNYNSLLHSAYRYHIPLLFFTGIEDKALQTKLKNENPDIRIYFGEAELLTAIASENYDIALNAIAGSGGLRYSFAVLKNNKLLALANKESLIMGGHILTKMLSDKPILPVDSELSALFQAMGKHPAEEIRFLHLTASGGIFRNLPLEDFNKITPQQALINPNWTMGAKVTLDSATMFNKALEVMETHWLFNQPYSKIKAVIHPQSIVHSLVEFIDGSFLAQISKPDMKLPILYALSWPQRVHSQLVETDLISLPPLTFQEIDPKRYPLFYLGLEVANAGGIYPTVINSAVEAASFLFLQNKIPYLKMFDLVKKALDEQEPVSDPDLETILQINAQTCQKVLQYVI
;
A
#
# COMPACT_ATOMS: atom_id res chain seq x y z
N LEU A 1 -9.74 -10.80 6.47
CA LEU A 1 -9.35 -9.40 6.33
C LEU A 1 -8.23 -9.08 7.30
N LEU A 2 -7.04 -8.77 6.78
CA LEU A 2 -5.85 -8.41 7.56
C LEU A 2 -5.77 -6.88 7.68
N GLY A 3 -5.74 -6.33 8.91
CA GLY A 3 -5.72 -4.89 9.16
C GLY A 3 -7.10 -4.22 9.07
N ALA A 4 -8.14 -4.86 9.60
CA ALA A 4 -9.53 -4.43 9.49
C ALA A 4 -9.85 -3.05 10.09
N THR A 5 -9.04 -2.54 11.01
CA THR A 5 -9.28 -1.26 11.70
C THR A 5 -8.63 -0.05 11.05
N GLY A 6 -7.87 -0.25 9.97
CA GLY A 6 -7.29 0.81 9.15
C GLY A 6 -8.29 1.38 8.12
N SER A 7 -7.90 2.45 7.41
CA SER A 7 -8.75 3.10 6.39
C SER A 7 -9.21 2.11 5.31
N ILE A 8 -8.29 1.32 4.76
CA ILE A 8 -8.61 0.29 3.75
C ILE A 8 -9.47 -0.82 4.36
N GLY A 9 -9.17 -1.26 5.59
CA GLY A 9 -9.97 -2.26 6.30
C GLY A 9 -11.43 -1.83 6.47
N MET A 10 -11.66 -0.59 6.90
CA MET A 10 -13.01 -0.03 7.05
C MET A 10 -13.73 0.14 5.70
N SER A 11 -13.02 0.57 4.65
CA SER A 11 -13.57 0.61 3.30
C SER A 11 -13.93 -0.78 2.77
N THR A 12 -13.11 -1.78 3.10
CA THR A 12 -13.39 -3.19 2.76
C THR A 12 -14.65 -3.68 3.47
N LEU A 13 -14.83 -3.37 4.77
CA LEU A 13 -16.02 -3.75 5.52
C LEU A 13 -17.30 -3.14 4.93
N ALA A 14 -17.26 -1.90 4.44
CA ALA A 14 -18.39 -1.29 3.75
C ALA A 14 -18.74 -2.02 2.43
N VAL A 15 -17.72 -2.43 1.66
CA VAL A 15 -17.91 -3.19 0.41
C VAL A 15 -18.48 -4.59 0.69
N VAL A 16 -17.95 -5.30 1.69
CA VAL A 16 -18.44 -6.65 2.01
C VAL A 16 -19.86 -6.64 2.57
N GLU A 17 -20.26 -5.57 3.29
CA GLU A 17 -21.64 -5.37 3.76
C GLU A 17 -22.60 -5.20 2.58
N GLU A 18 -22.28 -4.29 1.63
CA GLU A 18 -23.11 -4.05 0.45
C GLU A 18 -23.23 -5.31 -0.42
N GLN A 19 -22.11 -5.99 -0.66
CA GLN A 19 -22.05 -7.17 -1.53
C GLN A 19 -22.40 -8.49 -0.81
N LYS A 20 -22.69 -8.43 0.49
CA LYS A 20 -23.00 -9.59 1.33
C LYS A 20 -21.92 -10.68 1.31
N ILE A 21 -20.67 -10.28 1.26
CA ILE A 21 -19.52 -11.19 1.27
C ILE A 21 -19.21 -11.55 2.74
N PRO A 22 -19.19 -12.83 3.12
CA PRO A 22 -18.87 -13.22 4.49
C PRO A 22 -17.39 -12.97 4.80
N VAL A 23 -17.09 -12.44 5.99
CA VAL A 23 -15.73 -12.27 6.50
C VAL A 23 -15.43 -13.41 7.47
N VAL A 24 -14.59 -14.37 7.08
CA VAL A 24 -14.25 -15.55 7.88
C VAL A 24 -13.47 -15.15 9.13
N PHE A 25 -12.48 -14.27 8.99
CA PHE A 25 -11.76 -13.69 10.12
C PHE A 25 -11.25 -12.27 9.82
N ALA A 26 -10.99 -11.53 10.88
CA ALA A 26 -10.40 -10.20 10.78
C ALA A 26 -9.28 -9.97 11.81
N THR A 27 -8.37 -9.06 11.51
CA THR A 27 -7.22 -8.78 12.36
C THR A 27 -7.06 -7.30 12.70
N ALA A 28 -6.51 -7.04 13.88
CA ALA A 28 -5.95 -5.74 14.25
C ALA A 28 -4.67 -5.94 15.07
N HIS A 29 -3.84 -4.88 15.16
CA HIS A 29 -2.65 -4.93 16.04
C HIS A 29 -3.07 -4.81 17.51
N LYS A 30 -3.57 -3.63 17.93
CA LYS A 30 -3.97 -3.34 19.31
C LYS A 30 -5.38 -2.76 19.44
N ASN A 31 -5.99 -2.31 18.33
CA ASN A 31 -7.27 -1.61 18.38
C ASN A 31 -8.45 -2.59 18.52
N TYR A 32 -8.58 -3.17 19.74
CA TYR A 32 -9.61 -4.16 20.03
C TYR A 32 -11.02 -3.56 20.02
N ASN A 33 -11.20 -2.31 20.48
CA ASN A 33 -12.52 -1.68 20.51
C ASN A 33 -13.14 -1.57 19.11
N SER A 34 -12.36 -1.06 18.14
CA SER A 34 -12.82 -0.93 16.76
C SER A 34 -13.05 -2.29 16.10
N LEU A 35 -12.16 -3.28 16.35
CA LEU A 35 -12.31 -4.59 15.74
C LEU A 35 -13.51 -5.37 16.30
N LEU A 36 -13.76 -5.31 17.61
CA LEU A 36 -14.95 -5.91 18.24
C LEU A 36 -16.24 -5.26 17.73
N HIS A 37 -16.29 -3.93 17.66
CA HIS A 37 -17.42 -3.22 17.06
C HIS A 37 -17.71 -3.71 15.63
N SER A 38 -16.67 -3.83 14.81
CA SER A 38 -16.78 -4.37 13.47
C SER A 38 -17.24 -5.84 13.46
N ALA A 39 -16.73 -6.67 14.37
CA ALA A 39 -17.08 -8.07 14.43
C ALA A 39 -18.59 -8.28 14.72
N TYR A 40 -19.14 -7.54 15.65
CA TYR A 40 -20.58 -7.59 15.93
C TYR A 40 -21.41 -7.05 14.77
N ARG A 41 -21.01 -5.92 14.18
CA ARG A 41 -21.75 -5.30 13.07
C ARG A 41 -21.77 -6.18 11.81
N TYR A 42 -20.62 -6.78 11.47
CA TYR A 42 -20.44 -7.53 10.23
C TYR A 42 -20.45 -9.05 10.43
N HIS A 43 -20.84 -9.51 11.63
CA HIS A 43 -20.94 -10.93 11.99
C HIS A 43 -19.65 -11.72 11.75
N ILE A 44 -18.49 -11.15 12.16
CA ILE A 44 -17.17 -11.78 11.99
C ILE A 44 -16.93 -12.76 13.14
N PRO A 45 -16.84 -14.08 12.90
CA PRO A 45 -16.81 -15.08 13.96
C PRO A 45 -15.44 -15.27 14.62
N LEU A 46 -14.36 -14.74 13.99
CA LEU A 46 -12.99 -15.05 14.40
C LEU A 46 -12.10 -13.81 14.29
N LEU A 47 -11.41 -13.45 15.39
CA LEU A 47 -10.56 -12.28 15.49
C LEU A 47 -9.15 -12.62 15.96
N PHE A 48 -8.17 -11.89 15.40
CA PHE A 48 -6.77 -11.97 15.80
C PHE A 48 -6.22 -10.60 16.18
N PHE A 49 -5.51 -10.54 17.33
CA PHE A 49 -4.79 -9.37 17.81
C PHE A 49 -3.29 -9.69 17.91
N THR A 50 -2.48 -9.06 17.07
CA THR A 50 -1.04 -9.37 17.00
C THR A 50 -0.18 -8.59 17.99
N GLY A 51 -0.71 -7.52 18.61
CA GLY A 51 0.04 -6.63 19.51
C GLY A 51 -0.51 -6.51 20.93
N ILE A 52 -1.45 -7.38 21.36
CA ILE A 52 -1.96 -7.41 22.73
C ILE A 52 -1.21 -8.51 23.51
N GLU A 53 -0.28 -8.11 24.37
CA GLU A 53 0.55 -9.02 25.17
C GLU A 53 0.01 -9.23 26.61
N ASP A 54 -0.75 -8.26 27.15
CA ASP A 54 -1.35 -8.31 28.48
C ASP A 54 -2.33 -9.49 28.62
N LYS A 55 -1.96 -10.48 29.42
CA LYS A 55 -2.74 -11.69 29.66
C LYS A 55 -4.06 -11.43 30.36
N ALA A 56 -4.13 -10.44 31.24
CA ALA A 56 -5.38 -10.07 31.91
C ALA A 56 -6.38 -9.49 30.90
N LEU A 57 -5.91 -8.59 30.02
CA LEU A 57 -6.72 -8.04 28.94
C LEU A 57 -7.15 -9.13 27.95
N GLN A 58 -6.26 -10.07 27.57
CA GLN A 58 -6.61 -11.19 26.70
C GLN A 58 -7.76 -12.03 27.30
N THR A 59 -7.68 -12.36 28.58
CA THR A 59 -8.69 -13.12 29.30
C THR A 59 -10.02 -12.35 29.37
N LYS A 60 -9.95 -11.06 29.70
CA LYS A 60 -11.12 -10.18 29.73
C LYS A 60 -11.84 -10.16 28.39
N LEU A 61 -11.10 -9.91 27.29
CA LEU A 61 -11.68 -9.83 25.95
C LEU A 61 -12.38 -11.15 25.54
N LYS A 62 -11.81 -12.31 25.88
CA LYS A 62 -12.46 -13.62 25.61
C LYS A 62 -13.74 -13.81 26.42
N ASN A 63 -13.71 -13.48 27.72
CA ASN A 63 -14.85 -13.69 28.60
C ASN A 63 -16.03 -12.74 28.30
N GLU A 64 -15.75 -11.51 27.91
CA GLU A 64 -16.77 -10.51 27.57
C GLU A 64 -17.37 -10.72 26.17
N ASN A 65 -16.76 -11.55 25.32
CA ASN A 65 -17.21 -11.80 23.94
C ASN A 65 -17.29 -13.32 23.64
N PRO A 66 -18.15 -14.09 24.33
CA PRO A 66 -18.20 -15.55 24.24
C PRO A 66 -18.61 -16.06 22.85
N ASP A 67 -19.34 -15.26 22.05
CA ASP A 67 -19.82 -15.63 20.72
C ASP A 67 -18.75 -15.43 19.62
N ILE A 68 -17.60 -14.82 19.96
CA ILE A 68 -16.51 -14.54 19.02
C ILE A 68 -15.26 -15.32 19.45
N ARG A 69 -14.68 -16.09 18.56
CA ARG A 69 -13.38 -16.74 18.80
C ARG A 69 -12.25 -15.68 18.70
N ILE A 70 -11.52 -15.46 19.79
CA ILE A 70 -10.47 -14.44 19.86
C ILE A 70 -9.12 -15.10 20.14
N TYR A 71 -8.14 -14.81 19.30
CA TYR A 71 -6.77 -15.28 19.40
C TYR A 71 -5.76 -14.14 19.45
N PHE A 72 -4.57 -14.40 20.01
CA PHE A 72 -3.54 -13.40 20.23
C PHE A 72 -2.18 -13.90 19.76
N GLY A 73 -1.42 -13.00 19.12
CA GLY A 73 -0.08 -13.27 18.63
C GLY A 73 -0.03 -13.63 17.14
N GLU A 74 1.17 -13.49 16.60
CA GLU A 74 1.44 -13.71 15.19
C GLU A 74 1.31 -15.18 14.78
N ALA A 75 1.78 -16.10 15.64
CA ALA A 75 1.76 -17.53 15.35
C ALA A 75 0.34 -18.07 15.12
N GLU A 76 -0.62 -17.63 15.94
CA GLU A 76 -2.04 -18.01 15.81
C GLU A 76 -2.61 -17.48 14.47
N LEU A 77 -2.29 -16.26 14.09
CA LEU A 77 -2.71 -15.67 12.83
C LEU A 77 -2.12 -16.42 11.63
N LEU A 78 -0.83 -16.75 11.65
CA LEU A 78 -0.19 -17.53 10.57
C LEU A 78 -0.80 -18.93 10.44
N THR A 79 -1.15 -19.56 11.57
CA THR A 79 -1.87 -20.82 11.57
C THR A 79 -3.25 -20.69 10.92
N ALA A 80 -4.00 -19.63 11.24
CA ALA A 80 -5.32 -19.38 10.65
C ALA A 80 -5.25 -19.09 9.16
N ILE A 81 -4.24 -18.32 8.71
CA ILE A 81 -4.01 -18.06 7.27
C ILE A 81 -3.82 -19.39 6.51
N ALA A 82 -3.17 -20.38 7.13
CA ALA A 82 -2.92 -21.67 6.51
C ALA A 82 -4.14 -22.61 6.56
N SER A 83 -4.89 -22.61 7.67
CA SER A 83 -5.88 -23.66 7.99
C SER A 83 -7.34 -23.25 7.79
N GLU A 84 -7.69 -21.95 7.92
CA GLU A 84 -9.08 -21.53 7.76
C GLU A 84 -9.54 -21.62 6.30
N ASN A 85 -10.84 -21.90 6.14
CA ASN A 85 -11.43 -22.01 4.80
C ASN A 85 -11.92 -20.64 4.32
N TYR A 86 -11.19 -20.03 3.39
CA TYR A 86 -11.55 -18.78 2.73
C TYR A 86 -11.02 -18.76 1.29
N ASP A 87 -11.64 -17.97 0.42
CA ASP A 87 -11.27 -17.86 -1.00
C ASP A 87 -10.18 -16.82 -1.23
N ILE A 88 -10.27 -15.66 -0.54
CA ILE A 88 -9.41 -14.51 -0.74
C ILE A 88 -9.00 -13.88 0.60
N ALA A 89 -7.73 -13.53 0.72
CA ALA A 89 -7.22 -12.71 1.82
C ALA A 89 -6.94 -11.28 1.31
N LEU A 90 -7.56 -10.27 1.94
CA LEU A 90 -7.21 -8.87 1.68
C LEU A 90 -6.22 -8.40 2.74
N ASN A 91 -4.99 -8.07 2.30
CA ASN A 91 -3.95 -7.56 3.19
C ASN A 91 -3.90 -6.02 3.14
N ALA A 92 -4.43 -5.39 4.20
CA ALA A 92 -4.46 -3.95 4.43
C ALA A 92 -3.62 -3.54 5.67
N ILE A 93 -2.65 -4.35 6.07
CA ILE A 93 -1.70 -4.00 7.13
C ILE A 93 -0.75 -2.95 6.59
N ALA A 94 -0.61 -1.83 7.28
CA ALA A 94 0.27 -0.74 6.86
C ALA A 94 1.75 -1.05 7.16
N GLY A 95 2.64 -0.56 6.28
CA GLY A 95 4.10 -0.66 6.46
C GLY A 95 4.66 -2.07 6.23
N SER A 96 5.91 -2.24 6.60
CA SER A 96 6.69 -3.48 6.39
C SER A 96 6.11 -4.73 7.08
N GLY A 97 5.28 -4.56 8.12
CA GLY A 97 4.66 -5.65 8.85
C GLY A 97 3.71 -6.54 8.02
N GLY A 98 3.24 -6.06 6.86
CA GLY A 98 2.35 -6.80 5.97
C GLY A 98 3.01 -7.93 5.18
N LEU A 99 4.33 -7.83 4.92
CA LEU A 99 5.08 -8.76 4.04
C LEU A 99 4.96 -10.23 4.47
N ARG A 100 5.15 -10.51 5.76
CA ARG A 100 5.09 -11.89 6.29
C ARG A 100 3.74 -12.54 6.05
N TYR A 101 2.65 -11.79 6.16
CA TYR A 101 1.30 -12.30 5.93
C TYR A 101 1.01 -12.47 4.44
N SER A 102 1.46 -11.55 3.58
CA SER A 102 1.38 -11.74 2.11
C SER A 102 2.10 -13.00 1.67
N PHE A 103 3.31 -13.24 2.20
CA PHE A 103 4.06 -14.48 1.99
C PHE A 103 3.28 -15.71 2.45
N ALA A 104 2.71 -15.68 3.67
CA ALA A 104 1.94 -16.80 4.22
C ALA A 104 0.69 -17.13 3.39
N VAL A 105 -0.04 -16.11 2.90
CA VAL A 105 -1.20 -16.29 2.03
C VAL A 105 -0.80 -17.01 0.74
N LEU A 106 0.23 -16.52 0.03
CA LEU A 106 0.68 -17.10 -1.23
C LEU A 106 1.28 -18.49 -1.05
N LYS A 107 2.05 -18.74 0.04
CA LYS A 107 2.60 -20.05 0.39
C LYS A 107 1.51 -21.12 0.53
N ASN A 108 0.32 -20.74 0.96
CA ASN A 108 -0.82 -21.63 1.09
C ASN A 108 -1.74 -21.63 -0.16
N ASN A 109 -1.24 -21.12 -1.30
CA ASN A 109 -1.96 -21.07 -2.59
C ASN A 109 -3.34 -20.41 -2.49
N LYS A 110 -3.48 -19.39 -1.63
CA LYS A 110 -4.69 -18.59 -1.47
C LYS A 110 -4.61 -17.34 -2.35
N LEU A 111 -5.77 -16.83 -2.80
CA LEU A 111 -5.83 -15.60 -3.57
C LEU A 111 -5.53 -14.40 -2.65
N LEU A 112 -4.64 -13.52 -3.08
CA LEU A 112 -4.23 -12.33 -2.32
C LEU A 112 -4.76 -11.06 -2.99
N ALA A 113 -5.63 -10.32 -2.30
CA ALA A 113 -5.94 -8.93 -2.60
C ALA A 113 -4.98 -8.04 -1.79
N LEU A 114 -4.11 -7.29 -2.47
CA LEU A 114 -2.99 -6.62 -1.84
C LEU A 114 -3.17 -5.10 -1.83
N ALA A 115 -3.36 -4.54 -0.63
CA ALA A 115 -3.30 -3.11 -0.37
C ALA A 115 -1.95 -2.70 0.29
N ASN A 116 -1.22 -3.65 0.87
CA ASN A 116 0.10 -3.43 1.44
C ASN A 116 1.18 -3.47 0.35
N LYS A 117 1.45 -2.32 -0.26
CA LYS A 117 2.44 -2.19 -1.34
C LYS A 117 3.85 -2.54 -0.89
N GLU A 118 4.19 -2.31 0.38
CA GLU A 118 5.50 -2.61 0.95
C GLU A 118 5.87 -4.10 0.81
N SER A 119 4.87 -4.99 0.79
CA SER A 119 5.09 -6.42 0.53
C SER A 119 5.77 -6.67 -0.83
N LEU A 120 5.33 -5.99 -1.90
CA LEU A 120 5.94 -6.13 -3.24
C LEU A 120 7.24 -5.36 -3.36
N ILE A 121 7.36 -4.21 -2.72
CA ILE A 121 8.57 -3.40 -2.76
C ILE A 121 9.73 -4.16 -2.13
N MET A 122 9.52 -4.72 -0.94
CA MET A 122 10.56 -5.43 -0.18
C MET A 122 10.76 -6.87 -0.64
N GLY A 123 9.68 -7.58 -0.95
CA GLY A 123 9.67 -9.02 -1.22
C GLY A 123 9.14 -9.41 -2.61
N GLY A 124 9.05 -8.49 -3.57
CA GLY A 124 8.43 -8.76 -4.87
C GLY A 124 9.09 -9.92 -5.62
N HIS A 125 10.43 -10.00 -5.59
CA HIS A 125 11.19 -11.10 -6.20
C HIS A 125 10.92 -12.47 -5.57
N ILE A 126 10.46 -12.51 -4.31
CA ILE A 126 10.04 -13.74 -3.64
C ILE A 126 8.57 -14.02 -3.95
N LEU A 127 7.70 -13.04 -3.74
CA LEU A 127 6.25 -13.21 -3.84
C LEU A 127 5.81 -13.56 -5.26
N THR A 128 6.40 -12.95 -6.28
CA THR A 128 6.06 -13.24 -7.69
C THR A 128 6.50 -14.61 -8.15
N LYS A 129 7.59 -15.16 -7.62
CA LYS A 129 8.02 -16.56 -7.86
C LYS A 129 7.06 -17.61 -7.27
N MET A 130 6.23 -17.20 -6.29
CA MET A 130 5.25 -18.09 -5.65
C MET A 130 3.90 -18.13 -6.36
N LEU A 131 3.70 -17.28 -7.37
CA LEU A 131 2.44 -17.25 -8.12
C LEU A 131 2.31 -18.52 -8.98
N SER A 132 1.13 -19.15 -8.87
CA SER A 132 0.70 -20.23 -9.75
C SER A 132 -0.28 -19.67 -10.81
N ASP A 133 -1.51 -20.19 -10.84
CA ASP A 133 -2.54 -19.75 -11.78
C ASP A 133 -3.33 -18.52 -11.30
N LYS A 134 -3.09 -18.07 -10.05
CA LYS A 134 -3.81 -16.96 -9.45
C LYS A 134 -2.93 -15.71 -9.39
N PRO A 135 -3.40 -14.55 -9.90
CA PRO A 135 -2.67 -13.30 -9.76
C PRO A 135 -2.76 -12.76 -8.33
N ILE A 136 -1.84 -11.85 -7.97
CA ILE A 136 -2.08 -10.91 -6.89
C ILE A 136 -3.06 -9.86 -7.42
N LEU A 137 -4.16 -9.63 -6.70
CA LEU A 137 -5.17 -8.62 -7.07
C LEU A 137 -4.81 -7.28 -6.43
N PRO A 138 -4.48 -6.25 -7.21
CA PRO A 138 -4.09 -4.96 -6.65
C PRO A 138 -5.30 -4.23 -6.07
N VAL A 139 -5.13 -3.71 -4.86
CA VAL A 139 -6.09 -2.84 -4.17
C VAL A 139 -5.66 -1.37 -4.24
N ASP A 140 -4.36 -1.10 -4.42
CA ASP A 140 -3.90 0.26 -4.73
C ASP A 140 -4.62 0.79 -5.97
N SER A 141 -5.10 2.04 -5.93
CA SER A 141 -6.00 2.58 -6.95
C SER A 141 -5.36 2.61 -8.34
N GLU A 142 -4.10 3.01 -8.42
CA GLU A 142 -3.35 3.11 -9.68
C GLU A 142 -3.04 1.74 -10.27
N LEU A 143 -2.68 0.79 -9.43
CA LEU A 143 -2.37 -0.58 -9.86
C LEU A 143 -3.65 -1.33 -10.25
N SER A 144 -4.75 -1.13 -9.50
CA SER A 144 -6.06 -1.64 -9.89
C SER A 144 -6.51 -1.06 -11.24
N ALA A 145 -6.25 0.24 -11.47
CA ALA A 145 -6.56 0.90 -12.74
C ALA A 145 -5.77 0.30 -13.91
N LEU A 146 -4.45 0.07 -13.73
CA LEU A 146 -3.62 -0.62 -14.72
C LEU A 146 -4.13 -2.05 -14.98
N PHE A 147 -4.41 -2.82 -13.93
CA PHE A 147 -4.91 -4.17 -14.03
C PHE A 147 -6.22 -4.25 -14.84
N GLN A 148 -7.12 -3.27 -14.62
CA GLN A 148 -8.38 -3.15 -15.36
C GLN A 148 -8.19 -2.72 -16.82
N ALA A 149 -7.27 -1.76 -17.10
CA ALA A 149 -7.04 -1.20 -18.41
C ALA A 149 -6.19 -2.13 -19.30
N MET A 150 -5.26 -2.87 -18.72
CA MET A 150 -4.49 -3.92 -19.42
C MET A 150 -5.40 -5.06 -19.89
N GLY A 151 -6.39 -5.42 -19.08
CA GLY A 151 -7.35 -6.48 -19.45
C GLY A 151 -6.66 -7.79 -19.82
N LYS A 152 -6.94 -8.28 -21.05
CA LYS A 152 -6.31 -9.49 -21.61
C LYS A 152 -5.30 -9.18 -22.73
N HIS A 153 -4.90 -7.91 -22.86
CA HIS A 153 -3.90 -7.54 -23.87
C HIS A 153 -2.54 -8.14 -23.53
N PRO A 154 -1.85 -8.75 -24.49
CA PRO A 154 -0.52 -9.29 -24.28
C PRO A 154 0.50 -8.17 -24.02
N ALA A 155 1.57 -8.49 -23.28
CA ALA A 155 2.56 -7.52 -22.85
C ALA A 155 3.29 -6.81 -24.02
N GLU A 156 3.34 -7.46 -25.18
CA GLU A 156 3.96 -6.96 -26.43
C GLU A 156 3.17 -5.80 -27.03
N GLU A 157 1.86 -5.73 -26.83
CA GLU A 157 1.02 -4.63 -27.28
C GLU A 157 1.13 -3.38 -26.40
N ILE A 158 1.68 -3.53 -25.18
CA ILE A 158 1.84 -2.45 -24.23
C ILE A 158 3.14 -1.70 -24.48
N ARG A 159 3.03 -0.42 -24.84
CA ARG A 159 4.16 0.48 -25.04
C ARG A 159 4.64 1.04 -23.72
N PHE A 160 3.76 1.65 -22.93
CA PHE A 160 4.04 2.22 -21.60
C PHE A 160 2.86 2.06 -20.65
N LEU A 161 3.17 1.93 -19.36
CA LEU A 161 2.23 2.07 -18.25
C LEU A 161 2.44 3.44 -17.59
N HIS A 162 1.37 4.23 -17.50
CA HIS A 162 1.42 5.57 -16.95
C HIS A 162 0.68 5.61 -15.60
N LEU A 163 1.43 5.81 -14.53
CA LEU A 163 0.90 6.05 -13.20
C LEU A 163 0.59 7.54 -13.02
N THR A 164 -0.60 7.86 -12.55
CA THR A 164 -0.96 9.24 -12.22
C THR A 164 -0.73 9.53 -10.74
N ALA A 165 -0.44 10.76 -10.39
CA ALA A 165 -0.26 11.23 -9.03
C ALA A 165 -0.91 12.60 -8.84
N SER A 166 -1.49 12.87 -7.66
CA SER A 166 -2.01 14.21 -7.35
C SER A 166 -0.94 15.30 -7.31
N GLY A 167 0.33 14.90 -7.11
CA GLY A 167 1.45 15.79 -6.85
C GLY A 167 1.53 16.28 -5.39
N GLY A 168 0.65 15.80 -4.52
CA GLY A 168 0.62 16.15 -3.11
C GLY A 168 0.26 17.62 -2.83
N ILE A 169 0.23 17.97 -1.55
CA ILE A 169 -0.18 19.31 -1.09
C ILE A 169 0.82 20.40 -1.47
N PHE A 170 2.11 20.07 -1.61
CA PHE A 170 3.19 21.03 -1.88
C PHE A 170 3.47 21.24 -3.37
N ARG A 171 2.61 20.75 -4.27
CA ARG A 171 2.78 20.87 -5.71
C ARG A 171 3.01 22.31 -6.19
N ASN A 172 2.34 23.27 -5.60
CA ASN A 172 2.41 24.69 -5.97
C ASN A 172 3.18 25.55 -4.95
N LEU A 173 3.75 24.96 -3.89
CA LEU A 173 4.51 25.71 -2.89
C LEU A 173 5.86 26.15 -3.51
N PRO A 174 6.31 27.42 -3.37
CA PRO A 174 7.64 27.83 -3.77
C PRO A 174 8.75 26.98 -3.13
N LEU A 175 9.81 26.63 -3.87
CA LEU A 175 10.86 25.75 -3.34
C LEU A 175 11.60 26.35 -2.15
N GLU A 176 11.74 27.68 -2.11
CA GLU A 176 12.32 28.44 -0.99
C GLU A 176 11.56 28.29 0.32
N ASP A 177 10.29 27.89 0.27
CA ASP A 177 9.45 27.70 1.46
C ASP A 177 9.48 26.26 2.00
N PHE A 178 10.16 25.33 1.32
CA PHE A 178 10.22 23.92 1.74
C PHE A 178 10.86 23.73 3.13
N ASN A 179 11.77 24.61 3.51
CA ASN A 179 12.39 24.61 4.84
C ASN A 179 11.42 24.97 5.98
N LYS A 180 10.24 25.54 5.65
CA LYS A 180 9.19 25.96 6.60
C LYS A 180 8.05 24.96 6.71
N ILE A 181 8.07 23.86 5.94
CA ILE A 181 7.02 22.84 5.96
C ILE A 181 6.92 22.22 7.34
N THR A 182 5.69 22.22 7.88
CA THR A 182 5.37 21.61 9.18
C THR A 182 4.66 20.26 9.00
N PRO A 183 4.71 19.37 10.03
CA PRO A 183 3.95 18.12 10.01
C PRO A 183 2.46 18.31 9.74
N GLN A 184 1.85 19.33 10.33
CA GLN A 184 0.42 19.62 10.17
C GLN A 184 0.06 19.94 8.72
N GLN A 185 0.91 20.70 8.02
CA GLN A 185 0.72 21.00 6.60
C GLN A 185 0.91 19.75 5.73
N ALA A 186 1.90 18.91 6.06
CA ALA A 186 2.20 17.70 5.30
C ALA A 186 1.13 16.59 5.44
N LEU A 187 0.30 16.65 6.46
CA LEU A 187 -0.81 15.71 6.69
C LEU A 187 -2.12 16.09 5.98
N ILE A 188 -2.09 17.10 5.13
CA ILE A 188 -3.25 17.50 4.31
C ILE A 188 -3.13 16.85 2.93
N ASN A 189 -4.18 16.18 2.48
CA ASN A 189 -4.31 15.74 1.08
C ASN A 189 -5.63 16.29 0.52
N PRO A 190 -5.61 16.98 -0.64
CA PRO A 190 -6.82 17.63 -1.18
C PRO A 190 -7.86 16.65 -1.72
N ASN A 191 -7.47 15.43 -2.12
CA ASN A 191 -8.33 14.50 -2.85
C ASN A 191 -8.64 13.23 -2.05
N TRP A 192 -7.77 12.84 -1.10
CA TRP A 192 -7.84 11.55 -0.43
C TRP A 192 -7.84 11.69 1.10
N THR A 193 -8.62 10.85 1.76
CA THR A 193 -8.53 10.66 3.22
C THR A 193 -7.69 9.41 3.49
N MET A 194 -6.44 9.61 3.94
CA MET A 194 -5.45 8.54 4.10
C MET A 194 -4.80 8.58 5.49
N GLY A 195 -4.10 7.50 5.85
CA GLY A 195 -3.26 7.48 7.04
C GLY A 195 -2.08 8.46 6.95
N ALA A 196 -1.55 8.88 8.10
CA ALA A 196 -0.51 9.92 8.18
C ALA A 196 0.73 9.60 7.33
N LYS A 197 1.23 8.33 7.36
CA LYS A 197 2.38 7.92 6.54
C LYS A 197 2.09 8.09 5.05
N VAL A 198 1.00 7.53 4.54
CA VAL A 198 0.66 7.58 3.11
C VAL A 198 0.42 9.02 2.65
N THR A 199 -0.15 9.88 3.51
CA THR A 199 -0.34 11.31 3.21
C THR A 199 1.00 12.02 3.05
N LEU A 200 1.97 11.76 3.94
CA LEU A 200 3.32 12.32 3.84
C LEU A 200 4.08 11.75 2.62
N ASP A 201 3.97 10.45 2.35
CA ASP A 201 4.55 9.82 1.16
C ASP A 201 3.97 10.41 -0.14
N SER A 202 2.69 10.79 -0.14
CA SER A 202 2.07 11.53 -1.24
C SER A 202 2.62 12.95 -1.38
N ALA A 203 2.85 13.66 -0.26
CA ALA A 203 3.40 15.02 -0.26
C ALA A 203 4.85 15.06 -0.80
N THR A 204 5.64 14.02 -0.56
CA THR A 204 7.01 13.83 -1.07
C THR A 204 7.08 13.16 -2.44
N MET A 205 5.96 12.68 -2.98
CA MET A 205 5.86 11.81 -4.15
C MET A 205 6.57 10.44 -3.97
N PHE A 206 7.03 10.12 -2.77
CA PHE A 206 7.64 8.81 -2.50
C PHE A 206 6.63 7.67 -2.71
N ASN A 207 5.36 7.89 -2.35
CA ASN A 207 4.30 6.92 -2.66
C ASN A 207 4.29 6.50 -4.14
N LYS A 208 4.51 7.45 -5.06
CA LYS A 208 4.54 7.15 -6.50
C LYS A 208 5.79 6.36 -6.91
N ALA A 209 6.93 6.58 -6.26
CA ALA A 209 8.12 5.72 -6.47
C ALA A 209 7.86 4.27 -6.03
N LEU A 210 7.17 4.09 -4.90
CA LEU A 210 6.76 2.76 -4.44
C LEU A 210 5.82 2.08 -5.45
N GLU A 211 4.88 2.81 -6.01
CA GLU A 211 3.95 2.29 -7.02
C GLU A 211 4.63 1.94 -8.36
N VAL A 212 5.71 2.63 -8.73
CA VAL A 212 6.55 2.21 -9.87
C VAL A 212 7.17 0.84 -9.61
N MET A 213 7.70 0.60 -8.40
CA MET A 213 8.25 -0.70 -8.02
C MET A 213 7.16 -1.78 -7.96
N GLU A 214 6.00 -1.46 -7.40
CA GLU A 214 4.84 -2.35 -7.34
C GLU A 214 4.36 -2.73 -8.75
N THR A 215 4.28 -1.76 -9.68
CA THR A 215 3.92 -1.97 -11.09
C THR A 215 4.85 -2.96 -11.76
N HIS A 216 6.16 -2.83 -11.54
CA HIS A 216 7.17 -3.74 -12.07
C HIS A 216 6.88 -5.19 -11.65
N TRP A 217 6.68 -5.42 -10.36
CA TRP A 217 6.45 -6.76 -9.82
C TRP A 217 5.10 -7.35 -10.20
N LEU A 218 4.01 -6.57 -10.13
CA LEU A 218 2.66 -7.06 -10.43
C LEU A 218 2.48 -7.43 -11.90
N PHE A 219 3.03 -6.62 -12.80
CA PHE A 219 2.76 -6.76 -14.24
C PHE A 219 3.97 -7.26 -15.03
N ASN A 220 5.07 -7.60 -14.34
CA ASN A 220 6.31 -8.07 -14.98
C ASN A 220 6.78 -7.13 -16.12
N GLN A 221 6.69 -5.81 -15.90
CA GLN A 221 7.12 -4.81 -16.86
C GLN A 221 8.46 -4.18 -16.44
N PRO A 222 9.41 -3.97 -17.36
CA PRO A 222 10.66 -3.30 -17.02
C PRO A 222 10.40 -1.85 -16.61
N TYR A 223 11.21 -1.30 -15.70
CA TYR A 223 11.08 0.08 -15.23
C TYR A 223 11.09 1.10 -16.36
N SER A 224 11.80 0.83 -17.47
CA SER A 224 11.84 1.70 -18.66
C SER A 224 10.48 1.85 -19.37
N LYS A 225 9.53 0.94 -19.13
CA LYS A 225 8.15 1.00 -19.64
C LYS A 225 7.15 1.62 -18.65
N ILE A 226 7.58 1.99 -17.44
CA ILE A 226 6.73 2.55 -16.40
C ILE A 226 7.02 4.05 -16.27
N LYS A 227 6.00 4.86 -16.50
CA LYS A 227 6.07 6.33 -16.42
C LYS A 227 5.18 6.84 -15.30
N ALA A 228 5.49 8.00 -14.77
CA ALA A 228 4.63 8.68 -13.81
C ALA A 228 4.39 10.13 -14.26
N VAL A 229 3.15 10.62 -14.05
CA VAL A 229 2.74 11.97 -14.37
C VAL A 229 1.89 12.56 -13.24
N ILE A 230 1.95 13.87 -13.05
CA ILE A 230 1.05 14.55 -12.13
C ILE A 230 -0.29 14.77 -12.81
N HIS A 231 -1.36 14.32 -12.16
CA HIS A 231 -2.76 14.54 -12.51
C HIS A 231 -3.50 15.07 -11.27
N PRO A 232 -3.58 16.40 -11.11
CA PRO A 232 -4.05 17.03 -9.87
C PRO A 232 -5.45 16.65 -9.44
N GLN A 233 -6.31 16.32 -10.40
CA GLN A 233 -7.72 16.02 -10.16
C GLN A 233 -7.92 14.59 -9.58
N SER A 234 -6.94 13.71 -9.73
CA SER A 234 -7.02 12.30 -9.28
C SER A 234 -8.26 11.53 -9.80
N ILE A 235 -8.73 11.86 -10.99
CA ILE A 235 -9.89 11.24 -11.64
C ILE A 235 -9.45 10.11 -12.57
N VAL A 236 -8.38 10.32 -13.35
CA VAL A 236 -7.70 9.25 -14.09
C VAL A 236 -6.73 8.59 -13.12
N HIS A 237 -6.97 7.32 -12.80
CA HIS A 237 -6.14 6.63 -11.81
C HIS A 237 -4.87 6.03 -12.41
N SER A 238 -4.90 5.60 -13.67
CA SER A 238 -3.73 5.22 -14.49
C SER A 238 -4.14 5.04 -15.95
N LEU A 239 -3.14 4.97 -16.85
CA LEU A 239 -3.35 4.75 -18.28
C LEU A 239 -2.39 3.69 -18.80
N VAL A 240 -2.88 2.90 -19.77
CA VAL A 240 -2.08 2.00 -20.58
C VAL A 240 -1.94 2.60 -21.97
N GLU A 241 -0.72 2.83 -22.42
CA GLU A 241 -0.38 3.26 -23.77
C GLU A 241 -0.02 2.02 -24.61
N PHE A 242 -0.71 1.84 -25.72
CA PHE A 242 -0.47 0.72 -26.63
C PHE A 242 0.50 1.11 -27.76
N ILE A 243 1.04 0.10 -28.46
CA ILE A 243 2.01 0.29 -29.56
C ILE A 243 1.42 1.06 -30.75
N ASP A 244 0.11 1.06 -30.93
CA ASP A 244 -0.60 1.82 -31.95
C ASP A 244 -0.83 3.31 -31.57
N GLY A 245 -0.38 3.72 -30.36
CA GLY A 245 -0.53 5.07 -29.84
C GLY A 245 -1.86 5.34 -29.13
N SER A 246 -2.75 4.36 -29.01
CA SER A 246 -3.99 4.51 -28.23
C SER A 246 -3.74 4.43 -26.74
N PHE A 247 -4.64 5.04 -25.93
CA PHE A 247 -4.61 5.00 -24.48
C PHE A 247 -5.92 4.43 -23.94
N LEU A 248 -5.82 3.48 -23.00
CA LEU A 248 -6.93 3.08 -22.15
C LEU A 248 -6.70 3.59 -20.73
N ALA A 249 -7.72 4.16 -20.13
CA ALA A 249 -7.66 4.72 -18.78
C ALA A 249 -8.83 4.22 -17.93
N GLN A 250 -8.58 3.95 -16.66
CA GLN A 250 -9.66 3.80 -15.69
C GLN A 250 -9.93 5.17 -15.05
N ILE A 251 -11.20 5.59 -15.11
CA ILE A 251 -11.68 6.90 -14.66
C ILE A 251 -12.74 6.69 -13.58
N SER A 252 -12.57 7.33 -12.43
CA SER A 252 -13.57 7.37 -11.36
C SER A 252 -13.27 8.49 -10.36
N LYS A 253 -14.24 8.82 -9.51
CA LYS A 253 -13.96 9.60 -8.30
C LYS A 253 -12.93 8.87 -7.43
N PRO A 254 -12.07 9.61 -6.69
CA PRO A 254 -11.08 9.02 -5.80
C PRO A 254 -11.75 8.38 -4.58
N ASP A 255 -12.02 7.07 -4.66
CA ASP A 255 -12.58 6.26 -3.58
C ASP A 255 -12.00 4.85 -3.62
N MET A 256 -11.36 4.43 -2.52
CA MET A 256 -10.76 3.11 -2.39
C MET A 256 -11.76 1.96 -2.44
N LYS A 257 -13.06 2.22 -2.25
CA LYS A 257 -14.08 1.17 -2.36
C LYS A 257 -14.15 0.58 -3.77
N LEU A 258 -13.85 1.35 -4.82
CA LEU A 258 -13.86 0.82 -6.20
C LEU A 258 -12.77 -0.24 -6.45
N PRO A 259 -11.46 0.02 -6.18
CA PRO A 259 -10.43 -1.00 -6.34
C PRO A 259 -10.64 -2.20 -5.39
N ILE A 260 -11.13 -1.97 -4.17
CA ILE A 260 -11.49 -3.03 -3.25
C ILE A 260 -12.62 -3.91 -3.82
N LEU A 261 -13.71 -3.29 -4.30
CA LEU A 261 -14.82 -3.99 -4.92
C LEU A 261 -14.34 -4.85 -6.09
N TYR A 262 -13.53 -4.26 -6.97
CA TYR A 262 -13.02 -4.99 -8.14
C TYR A 262 -12.13 -6.18 -7.73
N ALA A 263 -11.25 -6.00 -6.74
CA ALA A 263 -10.42 -7.09 -6.24
C ALA A 263 -11.24 -8.22 -5.60
N LEU A 264 -12.28 -7.89 -4.84
CA LEU A 264 -13.13 -8.89 -4.18
C LEU A 264 -14.14 -9.59 -5.10
N SER A 265 -14.49 -8.97 -6.24
CA SER A 265 -15.43 -9.54 -7.21
C SER A 265 -14.74 -10.14 -8.44
N TRP A 266 -13.42 -9.97 -8.58
CA TRP A 266 -12.68 -10.46 -9.74
C TRP A 266 -12.91 -11.96 -10.02
N PRO A 267 -13.07 -12.37 -11.30
CA PRO A 267 -12.90 -11.60 -12.54
C PRO A 267 -14.14 -10.82 -13.02
N GLN A 268 -15.20 -10.78 -12.24
CA GLN A 268 -16.46 -10.14 -12.62
C GLN A 268 -16.51 -8.68 -12.20
N ARG A 269 -17.35 -7.88 -12.86
CA ARG A 269 -17.76 -6.56 -12.40
C ARG A 269 -19.15 -6.66 -11.81
N VAL A 270 -19.30 -6.15 -10.59
CA VAL A 270 -20.58 -6.15 -9.87
C VAL A 270 -21.08 -4.73 -9.67
N HIS A 271 -22.39 -4.55 -9.59
CA HIS A 271 -23.00 -3.25 -9.32
C HIS A 271 -22.74 -2.84 -7.85
N SER A 272 -22.49 -1.53 -7.67
CA SER A 272 -22.37 -0.93 -6.33
C SER A 272 -22.90 0.49 -6.34
N GLN A 273 -23.59 0.87 -5.27
CA GLN A 273 -24.04 2.25 -5.03
C GLN A 273 -22.96 3.09 -4.33
N LEU A 274 -21.91 2.44 -3.80
CA LEU A 274 -20.83 3.12 -3.06
C LEU A 274 -19.84 3.85 -3.96
N VAL A 275 -19.80 3.53 -5.27
CA VAL A 275 -18.69 3.92 -6.18
C VAL A 275 -19.16 4.57 -7.48
N GLU A 276 -20.25 5.30 -7.44
CA GLU A 276 -20.79 5.97 -8.63
C GLU A 276 -19.97 7.21 -9.01
N THR A 277 -19.70 7.36 -10.31
CA THR A 277 -19.04 8.52 -10.90
C THR A 277 -19.94 9.11 -12.00
N ASP A 278 -20.33 10.36 -11.82
CA ASP A 278 -21.07 11.11 -12.85
C ASP A 278 -20.06 11.80 -13.79
N LEU A 279 -20.02 11.36 -15.04
CA LEU A 279 -19.09 11.87 -16.04
C LEU A 279 -19.26 13.38 -16.31
N ILE A 280 -20.48 13.88 -16.25
CA ILE A 280 -20.77 15.30 -16.57
C ILE A 280 -20.26 16.24 -15.45
N SER A 281 -20.18 15.75 -14.21
CA SER A 281 -19.68 16.52 -13.07
C SER A 281 -18.16 16.54 -12.94
N LEU A 282 -17.41 15.82 -13.81
CA LEU A 282 -15.97 15.77 -13.72
C LEU A 282 -15.31 17.09 -14.17
N PRO A 283 -14.26 17.54 -13.48
CA PRO A 283 -13.48 18.71 -13.90
C PRO A 283 -12.67 18.43 -15.17
N PRO A 284 -12.13 19.47 -15.84
CA PRO A 284 -11.14 19.28 -16.89
C PRO A 284 -9.94 18.47 -16.40
N LEU A 285 -9.49 17.50 -17.20
CA LEU A 285 -8.38 16.62 -16.86
C LEU A 285 -7.07 17.25 -17.36
N THR A 286 -6.08 17.37 -16.48
CA THR A 286 -4.77 17.95 -16.80
C THR A 286 -3.64 17.03 -16.36
N PHE A 287 -2.53 17.06 -17.11
CA PHE A 287 -1.34 16.26 -16.85
C PHE A 287 -0.10 17.14 -16.87
N GLN A 288 0.85 16.89 -15.96
CA GLN A 288 2.07 17.66 -15.81
C GLN A 288 3.27 16.74 -15.56
N GLU A 289 4.46 17.20 -15.91
CA GLU A 289 5.70 16.51 -15.57
C GLU A 289 6.02 16.60 -14.07
N ILE A 290 6.80 15.65 -13.57
CA ILE A 290 7.28 15.62 -12.19
C ILE A 290 8.62 16.40 -12.14
N ASP A 291 8.66 17.50 -11.38
CA ASP A 291 9.87 18.31 -11.20
C ASP A 291 10.89 17.62 -10.26
N PRO A 292 12.10 17.26 -10.73
CA PRO A 292 13.09 16.58 -9.91
C PRO A 292 13.61 17.40 -8.73
N LYS A 293 13.59 18.74 -8.82
CA LYS A 293 14.00 19.61 -7.71
C LYS A 293 12.98 19.60 -6.57
N ARG A 294 11.71 19.40 -6.93
CA ARG A 294 10.60 19.39 -5.97
C ARG A 294 10.43 18.03 -5.28
N TYR A 295 10.71 16.95 -6.00
CA TYR A 295 10.44 15.58 -5.54
C TYR A 295 11.69 14.68 -5.55
N PRO A 296 12.74 15.04 -4.81
CA PRO A 296 13.99 14.27 -4.82
C PRO A 296 13.83 12.84 -4.33
N LEU A 297 12.91 12.58 -3.37
CA LEU A 297 12.62 11.20 -2.90
C LEU A 297 11.97 10.33 -3.97
N PHE A 298 11.19 10.89 -4.88
CA PHE A 298 10.66 10.15 -6.02
C PHE A 298 11.78 9.62 -6.91
N TYR A 299 12.69 10.49 -7.30
CA TYR A 299 13.81 10.13 -8.19
C TYR A 299 14.80 9.18 -7.51
N LEU A 300 15.11 9.40 -6.23
CA LEU A 300 15.92 8.48 -5.44
C LEU A 300 15.27 7.08 -5.38
N GLY A 301 13.94 7.02 -5.24
CA GLY A 301 13.19 5.77 -5.32
C GLY A 301 13.33 5.06 -6.67
N LEU A 302 13.34 5.80 -7.79
CA LEU A 302 13.57 5.22 -9.13
C LEU A 302 15.00 4.69 -9.30
N GLU A 303 16.01 5.39 -8.75
CA GLU A 303 17.40 4.93 -8.73
C GLU A 303 17.52 3.61 -7.97
N VAL A 304 16.92 3.55 -6.78
CA VAL A 304 16.88 2.36 -5.93
C VAL A 304 16.12 1.20 -6.58
N ALA A 305 15.02 1.48 -7.28
CA ALA A 305 14.28 0.47 -8.04
C ALA A 305 15.17 -0.23 -9.08
N ASN A 306 15.98 0.55 -9.80
CA ASN A 306 16.92 0.01 -10.80
C ASN A 306 18.11 -0.71 -10.16
N ALA A 307 18.57 -0.29 -8.97
CA ALA A 307 19.63 -0.99 -8.23
C ALA A 307 19.18 -2.37 -7.73
N GLY A 308 17.91 -2.52 -7.33
CA GLY A 308 17.32 -3.79 -6.91
C GLY A 308 17.91 -4.37 -5.62
N GLY A 309 17.87 -5.70 -5.49
CA GLY A 309 18.39 -6.41 -4.32
C GLY A 309 17.73 -5.93 -3.02
N ILE A 310 18.53 -5.62 -2.01
CA ILE A 310 18.05 -5.17 -0.69
C ILE A 310 17.68 -3.68 -0.65
N TYR A 311 18.12 -2.86 -1.62
CA TYR A 311 17.95 -1.41 -1.57
C TYR A 311 16.50 -0.94 -1.52
N PRO A 312 15.49 -1.58 -2.19
CA PRO A 312 14.08 -1.26 -2.01
C PRO A 312 13.59 -1.41 -0.57
N THR A 313 14.10 -2.41 0.17
CA THR A 313 13.83 -2.57 1.60
C THR A 313 14.42 -1.40 2.40
N VAL A 314 15.67 -1.05 2.13
CA VAL A 314 16.38 0.02 2.84
C VAL A 314 15.69 1.36 2.66
N ILE A 315 15.35 1.74 1.43
CA ILE A 315 14.69 3.03 1.18
C ILE A 315 13.31 3.09 1.84
N ASN A 316 12.51 2.03 1.73
CA ASN A 316 11.20 1.98 2.37
C ASN A 316 11.32 2.16 3.90
N SER A 317 12.23 1.41 4.53
CA SER A 317 12.46 1.45 5.98
C SER A 317 13.02 2.81 6.44
N ALA A 318 13.94 3.38 5.67
CA ALA A 318 14.53 4.67 5.97
C ALA A 318 13.51 5.81 5.86
N VAL A 319 12.67 5.80 4.82
CA VAL A 319 11.59 6.79 4.67
C VAL A 319 10.56 6.63 5.79
N GLU A 320 10.21 5.41 6.20
CA GLU A 320 9.29 5.17 7.31
C GLU A 320 9.82 5.78 8.62
N ALA A 321 11.09 5.54 8.95
CA ALA A 321 11.72 6.09 10.14
C ALA A 321 11.91 7.62 10.07
N ALA A 322 12.34 8.16 8.93
CA ALA A 322 12.49 9.60 8.74
C ALA A 322 11.14 10.33 8.80
N SER A 323 10.09 9.74 8.23
CA SER A 323 8.71 10.24 8.32
C SER A 323 8.23 10.30 9.76
N PHE A 324 8.49 9.25 10.54
CA PHE A 324 8.17 9.24 11.98
C PHE A 324 8.88 10.38 12.72
N LEU A 325 10.18 10.58 12.48
CA LEU A 325 10.95 11.67 13.10
C LEU A 325 10.41 13.05 12.72
N PHE A 326 10.05 13.26 11.46
CA PHE A 326 9.46 14.51 10.99
C PHE A 326 8.09 14.76 11.64
N LEU A 327 7.20 13.76 11.65
CA LEU A 327 5.86 13.88 12.25
C LEU A 327 5.92 14.15 13.76
N GLN A 328 6.99 13.72 14.43
CA GLN A 328 7.26 14.04 15.85
C GLN A 328 8.00 15.37 16.05
N ASN A 329 8.15 16.22 15.01
CA ASN A 329 8.91 17.46 15.03
C ASN A 329 10.38 17.31 15.48
N LYS A 330 11.00 16.13 15.30
CA LYS A 330 12.39 15.88 15.65
C LYS A 330 13.38 16.30 14.56
N ILE A 331 12.92 16.41 13.32
CA ILE A 331 13.70 16.85 12.17
C ILE A 331 12.87 17.77 11.28
N PRO A 332 13.48 18.72 10.52
CA PRO A 332 12.81 19.48 9.48
C PRO A 332 12.51 18.62 8.24
N TYR A 333 11.54 19.05 7.42
CA TYR A 333 11.07 18.32 6.23
C TYR A 333 12.21 17.90 5.28
N LEU A 334 13.09 18.84 4.93
CA LEU A 334 14.19 18.56 4.00
C LEU A 334 15.21 17.56 4.55
N LYS A 335 15.32 17.44 5.89
CA LYS A 335 16.24 16.49 6.52
C LYS A 335 15.88 15.04 6.28
N MET A 336 14.60 14.75 5.97
CA MET A 336 14.19 13.38 5.63
C MET A 336 15.00 12.82 4.46
N PHE A 337 15.20 13.60 3.40
CA PHE A 337 16.01 13.17 2.24
C PHE A 337 17.44 12.80 2.63
N ASP A 338 18.10 13.65 3.43
CA ASP A 338 19.49 13.41 3.87
C ASP A 338 19.62 12.11 4.67
N LEU A 339 18.68 11.85 5.58
CA LEU A 339 18.68 10.64 6.40
C LEU A 339 18.47 9.39 5.55
N VAL A 340 17.54 9.44 4.60
CA VAL A 340 17.28 8.33 3.67
C VAL A 340 18.51 8.05 2.81
N LYS A 341 19.12 9.09 2.23
CA LYS A 341 20.32 8.96 1.43
C LYS A 341 21.47 8.37 2.24
N LYS A 342 21.69 8.86 3.46
CA LYS A 342 22.71 8.33 4.36
C LYS A 342 22.51 6.83 4.65
N ALA A 343 21.28 6.40 4.90
CA ALA A 343 20.98 5.00 5.14
C ALA A 343 21.30 4.10 3.92
N LEU A 344 21.02 4.60 2.70
CA LEU A 344 21.36 3.90 1.45
C LEU A 344 22.87 3.83 1.22
N ASP A 345 23.59 4.95 1.43
CA ASP A 345 25.04 5.03 1.24
C ASP A 345 25.83 4.11 2.20
N GLU A 346 25.27 3.85 3.38
CA GLU A 346 25.87 2.97 4.42
C GLU A 346 25.44 1.50 4.31
N GLN A 347 24.57 1.15 3.35
CA GLN A 347 24.08 -0.21 3.19
C GLN A 347 24.98 -1.04 2.27
N GLU A 348 25.48 -2.14 2.79
CA GLU A 348 26.18 -3.15 1.96
C GLU A 348 25.20 -3.86 1.02
N PRO A 349 25.59 -4.08 -0.25
CA PRO A 349 24.71 -4.69 -1.24
C PRO A 349 24.41 -6.16 -0.92
N VAL A 350 23.12 -6.56 -1.06
CA VAL A 350 22.66 -7.95 -1.02
C VAL A 350 21.78 -8.16 -2.26
N SER A 351 22.22 -8.97 -3.22
CA SER A 351 21.60 -9.07 -4.54
C SER A 351 20.29 -9.86 -4.57
N ASP A 352 20.17 -10.95 -3.80
CA ASP A 352 18.98 -11.83 -3.75
C ASP A 352 18.64 -12.15 -2.28
N PRO A 353 18.12 -11.17 -1.51
CA PRO A 353 17.83 -11.37 -0.09
C PRO A 353 16.63 -12.30 0.09
N ASP A 354 16.73 -13.23 1.03
CA ASP A 354 15.60 -14.03 1.48
C ASP A 354 14.69 -13.24 2.43
N LEU A 355 13.53 -13.82 2.78
CA LEU A 355 12.53 -13.16 3.62
C LEU A 355 13.09 -12.73 4.98
N GLU A 356 13.90 -13.57 5.62
CA GLU A 356 14.44 -13.27 6.97
C GLU A 356 15.47 -12.14 6.88
N THR A 357 16.34 -12.15 5.87
CA THR A 357 17.29 -11.06 5.58
C THR A 357 16.55 -9.72 5.35
N ILE A 358 15.47 -9.74 4.56
CA ILE A 358 14.63 -8.56 4.32
C ILE A 358 14.07 -8.02 5.64
N LEU A 359 13.46 -8.86 6.46
CA LEU A 359 12.86 -8.45 7.73
C LEU A 359 13.91 -7.95 8.73
N GLN A 360 15.07 -8.58 8.78
CA GLN A 360 16.18 -8.16 9.62
C GLN A 360 16.72 -6.78 9.20
N ILE A 361 17.02 -6.58 7.91
CA ILE A 361 17.55 -5.31 7.41
C ILE A 361 16.51 -4.20 7.54
N ASN A 362 15.23 -4.49 7.32
CA ASN A 362 14.15 -3.54 7.58
C ASN A 362 14.20 -3.02 9.04
N ALA A 363 14.27 -3.93 10.01
CA ALA A 363 14.32 -3.54 11.44
C ALA A 363 15.60 -2.76 11.77
N GLN A 364 16.75 -3.21 11.28
CA GLN A 364 18.06 -2.56 11.49
C GLN A 364 18.08 -1.16 10.87
N THR A 365 17.58 -0.99 9.65
CA THR A 365 17.53 0.32 8.97
C THR A 365 16.64 1.30 9.71
N CYS A 366 15.43 0.88 10.14
CA CYS A 366 14.55 1.72 10.94
C CYS A 366 15.25 2.18 12.22
N GLN A 367 15.85 1.25 12.97
CA GLN A 367 16.56 1.57 14.20
C GLN A 367 17.74 2.54 13.97
N LYS A 368 18.53 2.29 12.93
CA LYS A 368 19.69 3.10 12.56
C LYS A 368 19.30 4.55 12.22
N VAL A 369 18.26 4.74 11.40
CA VAL A 369 17.78 6.08 11.04
C VAL A 369 17.24 6.83 12.26
N LEU A 370 16.53 6.15 13.17
CA LEU A 370 16.07 6.76 14.41
C LEU A 370 17.23 7.24 15.28
N GLN A 371 18.38 6.54 15.26
CA GLN A 371 19.59 6.89 16.01
C GLN A 371 20.40 8.05 15.41
N TYR A 372 20.22 8.39 14.11
CA TYR A 372 20.94 9.51 13.50
C TYR A 372 20.62 10.89 14.11
N VAL A 373 19.60 10.99 14.93
CA VAL A 373 19.07 12.24 15.50
C VAL A 373 19.24 12.31 17.02
N ILE A 374 19.75 11.24 17.61
CA ILE A 374 20.14 11.20 19.03
C ILE A 374 21.59 11.63 19.17
#